data_2c7811825139794697023320b7a97529
#
_entry.id   2c7811825139794697023320b7a97529
#
_cell.length_a   1.000
_cell.length_b   1.000
_cell.length_c   1.000
_cell.angle_alpha   90.00
_cell.angle_beta   90.00
_cell.angle_gamma   90.00
#
_symmetry.space_group_name_H-M   'P 1'
#
loop_
_entity.id
_entity.type
_entity.pdbx_description
1 polymer ?
#
loop_
_entity_poly.entity_id
_entity_poly.type
_entity_poly.pdbx_seq_one_letter_code
_entity_poly.pdbx_strand_id
1 'polypeptide(L)'
;MAARARNSELKGPLDRFHERIKTGDRGWFFAAIADKVSERRIEMNLSQRELAELCGTTQSAIARLERGGRPPRIDTLLRIADALDCDLQVELVPR
;
A
#
# COMPACT_ATOMS: atom_id res chain seq x y z
N MET A 1 27.64 -6.84 13.75
CA MET A 1 26.44 -6.05 13.58
C MET A 1 25.31 -6.52 14.48
N ALA A 2 25.16 -5.81 15.55
CA ALA A 2 24.08 -6.16 16.49
C ALA A 2 22.71 -6.05 15.86
N ALA A 3 22.54 -5.11 14.95
CA ALA A 3 21.24 -4.90 14.33
C ALA A 3 20.77 -6.12 13.55
N ARG A 4 21.70 -6.79 12.90
CA ARG A 4 21.33 -7.93 12.08
C ARG A 4 20.93 -9.13 12.93
N ALA A 5 21.69 -9.39 14.00
CA ALA A 5 21.34 -10.47 14.92
C ALA A 5 19.99 -10.18 15.57
N ARG A 6 19.75 -8.93 15.88
CA ARG A 6 18.50 -8.54 16.51
C ARG A 6 17.33 -8.84 15.62
N ASN A 7 17.47 -8.63 14.32
CA ASN A 7 16.37 -8.86 13.40
C ASN A 7 15.96 -10.31 13.33
N SER A 8 16.92 -11.23 13.48
CA SER A 8 16.61 -12.63 13.40
C SER A 8 15.78 -13.11 14.60
N GLU A 9 15.84 -12.35 15.69
CA GLU A 9 15.13 -12.72 16.91
C GLU A 9 13.81 -12.01 17.10
N LEU A 10 13.63 -10.88 16.44
CA LEU A 10 12.44 -10.08 16.62
C LEU A 10 11.37 -10.49 15.62
N LYS A 11 10.19 -10.77 16.14
CA LYS A 11 9.04 -11.15 15.32
C LYS A 11 8.06 -9.99 15.29
N GLY A 12 8.41 -8.98 14.52
CA GLY A 12 7.56 -7.83 14.35
C GLY A 12 6.78 -7.89 13.04
N PRO A 13 6.03 -6.83 12.74
CA PRO A 13 5.27 -6.78 11.49
C PRO A 13 6.15 -6.94 10.25
N LEU A 14 7.38 -6.45 10.33
CA LEU A 14 8.29 -6.53 9.20
C LEU A 14 8.71 -7.97 8.92
N ASP A 15 8.97 -8.74 9.98
CA ASP A 15 9.32 -10.13 9.81
C ASP A 15 8.16 -10.92 9.23
N ARG A 16 6.95 -10.64 9.68
CA ARG A 16 5.77 -11.29 9.14
C ARG A 16 5.59 -10.95 7.67
N PHE A 17 5.91 -9.75 7.29
CA PHE A 17 5.84 -9.34 5.90
C PHE A 17 6.81 -10.15 5.05
N HIS A 18 8.04 -10.31 5.53
CA HIS A 18 9.03 -11.10 4.82
C HIS A 18 8.60 -12.55 4.66
N GLU A 19 8.03 -13.11 5.72
CA GLU A 19 7.55 -14.49 5.67
C GLU A 19 6.45 -14.65 4.62
N ARG A 20 5.55 -13.68 4.56
CA ARG A 20 4.44 -13.72 3.60
C ARG A 20 4.96 -13.64 2.18
N ILE A 21 5.96 -12.81 1.95
CA ILE A 21 6.56 -12.71 0.63
C ILE A 21 7.20 -14.02 0.24
N LYS A 22 7.91 -14.65 1.16
CA LYS A 22 8.57 -15.92 0.89
C LYS A 22 7.58 -17.01 0.54
N THR A 23 6.41 -16.97 1.16
CA THR A 23 5.37 -17.97 0.89
C THR A 23 4.52 -17.62 -0.31
N GLY A 24 4.77 -16.46 -0.94
CA GLY A 24 3.99 -16.04 -2.07
C GLY A 24 2.74 -15.27 -1.69
N ASP A 25 2.53 -15.02 -0.42
CA ASP A 25 1.34 -14.31 0.04
C ASP A 25 1.56 -12.80 0.03
N ARG A 26 1.71 -12.26 -1.18
CA ARG A 26 1.91 -10.81 -1.35
C ARG A 26 0.60 -10.05 -1.28
N GLY A 27 -0.51 -10.74 -1.44
CA GLY A 27 -1.81 -10.09 -1.43
C GLY A 27 -2.09 -9.37 -0.12
N TRP A 28 -1.55 -9.89 0.98
CA TRP A 28 -1.71 -9.26 2.28
C TRP A 28 -1.20 -7.82 2.28
N PHE A 29 -0.01 -7.60 1.75
CA PHE A 29 0.60 -6.27 1.73
C PHE A 29 -0.20 -5.31 0.87
N PHE A 30 -0.57 -5.76 -0.33
CA PHE A 30 -1.31 -4.90 -1.25
C PHE A 30 -2.74 -4.67 -0.79
N ALA A 31 -3.31 -5.65 -0.10
CA ALA A 31 -4.63 -5.46 0.49
C ALA A 31 -4.61 -4.38 1.57
N ALA A 32 -3.54 -4.32 2.36
CA ALA A 32 -3.41 -3.30 3.38
C ALA A 32 -3.34 -1.91 2.76
N ILE A 33 -2.60 -1.76 1.66
CA ILE A 33 -2.55 -0.48 0.95
C ILE A 33 -3.92 -0.15 0.38
N ALA A 34 -4.58 -1.13 -0.22
CA ALA A 34 -5.90 -0.94 -0.82
C ALA A 34 -6.91 -0.44 0.22
N ASP A 35 -6.88 -1.04 1.41
CA ASP A 35 -7.77 -0.64 2.49
C ASP A 35 -7.53 0.80 2.91
N LYS A 36 -6.26 1.21 3.01
CA LYS A 36 -5.93 2.58 3.39
C LYS A 36 -6.40 3.58 2.35
N VAL A 37 -6.26 3.25 1.08
CA VAL A 37 -6.73 4.12 0.01
C VAL A 37 -8.25 4.26 0.09
N SER A 38 -8.95 3.15 0.24
CA SER A 38 -10.40 3.15 0.30
C SER A 38 -10.91 3.93 1.51
N GLU A 39 -10.32 3.71 2.68
CA GLU A 39 -10.70 4.40 3.90
C GLU A 39 -10.55 5.91 3.74
N ARG A 40 -9.38 6.34 3.25
CA ARG A 40 -9.11 7.77 3.13
C ARG A 40 -10.01 8.41 2.10
N ARG A 41 -10.25 7.70 0.99
CA ARG A 41 -11.15 8.20 -0.04
C ARG A 41 -12.55 8.45 0.54
N ILE A 42 -13.04 7.50 1.31
CA ILE A 42 -14.37 7.62 1.92
C ILE A 42 -14.38 8.76 2.94
N GLU A 43 -13.33 8.89 3.74
CA GLU A 43 -13.23 9.99 4.70
C GLU A 43 -13.34 11.34 4.01
N MET A 44 -12.82 11.44 2.79
CA MET A 44 -12.84 12.68 2.04
C MET A 44 -14.09 12.83 1.19
N ASN A 45 -15.03 11.91 1.33
CA ASN A 45 -16.30 11.92 0.59
C ASN A 45 -16.09 11.88 -0.93
N LEU A 46 -15.09 11.15 -1.36
CA LEU A 46 -14.81 10.98 -2.78
C LEU A 46 -15.32 9.64 -3.27
N SER A 47 -15.94 9.64 -4.45
CA SER A 47 -16.26 8.39 -5.14
C SER A 47 -14.98 7.86 -5.79
N GLN A 48 -15.01 6.60 -6.20
CA GLN A 48 -13.90 6.03 -6.96
C GLN A 48 -13.67 6.81 -8.25
N ARG A 49 -14.75 7.24 -8.89
CA ARG A 49 -14.68 8.01 -10.11
C ARG A 49 -14.02 9.35 -9.86
N GLU A 50 -14.40 10.03 -8.79
CA GLU A 50 -13.80 11.32 -8.46
C GLU A 50 -12.32 11.18 -8.16
N LEU A 51 -11.95 10.17 -7.40
CA LEU A 51 -10.55 9.93 -7.13
C LEU A 51 -9.78 9.66 -8.43
N ALA A 52 -10.38 8.87 -9.33
CA ALA A 52 -9.76 8.58 -10.61
C ALA A 52 -9.51 9.85 -11.40
N GLU A 53 -10.46 10.76 -11.41
CA GLU A 53 -10.31 12.02 -12.12
C GLU A 53 -9.18 12.86 -11.54
N LEU A 54 -9.10 12.91 -10.21
CA LEU A 54 -8.04 13.65 -9.54
C LEU A 54 -6.65 13.07 -9.83
N CYS A 55 -6.58 11.76 -10.01
CA CYS A 55 -5.32 11.08 -10.25
C CYS A 55 -4.95 10.98 -11.73
N GLY A 56 -5.86 11.36 -12.62
CA GLY A 56 -5.61 11.21 -14.05
C GLY A 56 -5.64 9.77 -14.51
N THR A 57 -6.50 8.96 -13.90
CA THR A 57 -6.65 7.55 -14.25
C THR A 57 -8.12 7.22 -14.41
N THR A 58 -8.45 5.94 -14.51
CA THR A 58 -9.82 5.49 -14.74
C THR A 58 -10.43 4.94 -13.46
N GLN A 59 -11.76 4.99 -13.38
CA GLN A 59 -12.44 4.38 -12.24
C GLN A 59 -12.12 2.90 -12.12
N SER A 60 -12.03 2.21 -13.26
CA SER A 60 -11.69 0.79 -13.26
C SER A 60 -10.34 0.53 -12.59
N ALA A 61 -9.36 1.42 -12.83
CA ALA A 61 -8.04 1.29 -12.22
C ALA A 61 -8.12 1.46 -10.71
N ILE A 62 -8.89 2.46 -10.25
CA ILE A 62 -9.06 2.68 -8.81
C ILE A 62 -9.80 1.50 -8.17
N ALA A 63 -10.85 1.02 -8.81
CA ALA A 63 -11.60 -0.11 -8.29
C ALA A 63 -10.71 -1.35 -8.16
N ARG A 64 -9.86 -1.59 -9.17
CA ARG A 64 -8.94 -2.71 -9.16
C ARG A 64 -7.91 -2.58 -8.04
N LEU A 65 -7.39 -1.37 -7.87
CA LEU A 65 -6.43 -1.09 -6.80
C LEU A 65 -7.05 -1.35 -5.44
N GLU A 66 -8.28 -0.90 -5.24
CA GLU A 66 -8.95 -1.04 -3.94
C GLU A 66 -9.31 -2.50 -3.63
N ARG A 67 -9.36 -3.35 -4.65
CA ARG A 67 -9.54 -4.79 -4.42
C ARG A 67 -8.27 -5.47 -3.94
N GLY A 68 -7.11 -4.83 -4.12
CA GLY A 68 -5.85 -5.32 -3.58
C GLY A 68 -5.26 -6.51 -4.30
N GLY A 69 -5.76 -6.85 -5.48
CA GLY A 69 -5.33 -8.05 -6.18
C GLY A 69 -4.04 -7.91 -6.97
N ARG A 70 -3.66 -6.68 -7.31
CA ARG A 70 -2.49 -6.41 -8.13
C ARG A 70 -1.69 -5.28 -7.52
N PRO A 71 -0.35 -5.39 -7.49
CA PRO A 71 0.47 -4.32 -6.94
C PRO A 71 0.38 -3.08 -7.83
N PRO A 72 0.10 -1.92 -7.23
CA PRO A 72 0.10 -0.67 -7.98
C PRO A 72 1.54 -0.20 -8.21
N ARG A 73 1.71 0.63 -9.23
CA ARG A 73 3.00 1.25 -9.47
C ARG A 73 3.22 2.37 -8.44
N ILE A 74 4.48 2.63 -8.16
CA ILE A 74 4.82 3.67 -7.18
C ILE A 74 4.33 5.04 -7.65
N ASP A 75 4.49 5.36 -8.93
CA ASP A 75 4.03 6.66 -9.43
C ASP A 75 2.51 6.79 -9.30
N THR A 76 1.77 5.71 -9.46
CA THR A 76 0.33 5.72 -9.26
C THR A 76 0.01 6.00 -7.79
N LEU A 77 0.71 5.33 -6.88
CA LEU A 77 0.51 5.55 -5.45
C LEU A 77 0.82 6.98 -5.03
N LEU A 78 1.85 7.57 -5.62
CA LEU A 78 2.19 8.96 -5.32
C LEU A 78 1.08 9.90 -5.74
N ARG A 79 0.49 9.69 -6.92
CA ARG A 79 -0.62 10.53 -7.37
C ARG A 79 -1.86 10.33 -6.50
N ILE A 80 -2.11 9.10 -6.09
CA ILE A 80 -3.25 8.81 -5.22
C ILE A 80 -3.05 9.47 -3.86
N ALA A 81 -1.85 9.35 -3.29
CA ALA A 81 -1.55 9.97 -2.00
C ALA A 81 -1.76 11.48 -2.07
N ASP A 82 -1.28 12.10 -3.14
CA ASP A 82 -1.44 13.54 -3.32
C ASP A 82 -2.92 13.92 -3.40
N ALA A 83 -3.70 13.17 -4.18
CA ALA A 83 -5.12 13.43 -4.33
C ALA A 83 -5.88 13.25 -3.01
N LEU A 84 -5.41 12.37 -2.15
CA LEU A 84 -6.03 12.09 -0.85
C LEU A 84 -5.43 12.94 0.27
N ASP A 85 -4.58 13.88 -0.07
CA ASP A 85 -3.93 14.76 0.91
C ASP A 85 -3.16 13.95 1.94
N CYS A 86 -2.40 12.97 1.46
CA CYS A 86 -1.59 12.09 2.29
C CYS A 86 -0.17 12.07 1.78
N ASP A 87 0.76 11.76 2.67
CA ASP A 87 2.14 11.47 2.28
C ASP A 87 2.30 9.97 2.14
N LEU A 88 2.94 9.56 1.05
CA LEU A 88 3.29 8.15 0.87
C LEU A 88 4.63 7.90 1.55
N GLN A 89 4.65 7.01 2.53
CA GLN A 89 5.86 6.68 3.26
C GLN A 89 6.28 5.25 2.94
N VAL A 90 7.50 5.12 2.46
CA VAL A 90 8.08 3.82 2.15
C VAL A 90 9.46 3.78 2.79
N GLU A 91 9.71 2.75 3.58
CA GLU A 91 10.97 2.60 4.29
C GLU A 91 11.65 1.30 3.94
N LEU A 92 12.95 1.37 3.82
CA LEU A 92 13.78 0.18 3.74
C LEU A 92 14.44 0.02 5.10
N VAL A 93 14.06 -1.02 5.82
CA VAL A 93 14.59 -1.26 7.16
C VAL A 93 15.55 -2.43 7.09
N PRO A 94 16.83 -2.23 7.43
CA PRO A 94 17.79 -3.33 7.38
C PRO A 94 17.41 -4.46 8.30
N ARG A 95 17.62 -5.66 7.81
CA ARG A 95 17.37 -6.86 8.61
C ARG A 95 18.54 -7.18 9.50
#